data_a20fdd777ab22c9118de6ad95182ca84
#
_entry.id   a20fdd777ab22c9118de6ad95182ca84
#
_cell.length_a   1.000
_cell.length_b   1.000
_cell.length_c   1.000
_cell.angle_alpha   90.00
_cell.angle_beta   90.00
_cell.angle_gamma   90.00
#
_symmetry.space_group_name_H-M   'P 1'
#
loop_
_entity.id
_entity.type
_entity.pdbx_description
1 polymer ?
#
loop_
_entity_poly.entity_id
_entity_poly.type
_entity_poly.pdbx_seq_one_letter_code
_entity_poly.pdbx_strand_id
1 'polypeptide(L)'
;MLMKVLVIGAGNMGASHAKAYHQLEGFEIAGIVTRTEASRAKLIEDLGGNIAGFNNFDAALAEVKPDVVSINTYPETHEEFATKALEAGAHVFMEKPIATTVEAAQRIVDLAREKNRK
;
A
#
# COMPACT_ATOMS: atom_id res chain seq x y z
N MET A 1 -14.98 13.88 1.33
CA MET A 1 -14.24 12.92 2.18
C MET A 1 -13.07 12.35 1.40
N LEU A 2 -11.88 12.35 1.98
CA LEU A 2 -10.69 11.81 1.34
C LEU A 2 -10.51 10.33 1.69
N MET A 3 -10.15 9.52 0.68
CA MET A 3 -9.75 8.15 0.93
C MET A 3 -8.29 8.13 1.40
N LYS A 4 -8.04 7.49 2.52
CA LYS A 4 -6.70 7.36 3.08
C LYS A 4 -5.94 6.25 2.39
N VAL A 5 -4.75 6.58 1.86
CA VAL A 5 -3.90 5.63 1.16
C VAL A 5 -2.66 5.34 2.00
N LEU A 6 -2.38 4.06 2.20
CA LEU A 6 -1.13 3.60 2.79
C LEU A 6 -0.27 3.03 1.68
N VAL A 7 0.90 3.61 1.47
CA VAL A 7 1.84 3.16 0.42
C VAL A 7 2.89 2.27 1.07
N ILE A 8 3.06 1.06 0.54
CA ILE A 8 4.11 0.16 0.99
C ILE A 8 5.11 -0.06 -0.15
N GLY A 9 6.38 0.24 0.12
CA GLY A 9 7.46 0.23 -0.85
C GLY A 9 7.70 1.60 -1.46
N ALA A 10 8.97 2.03 -1.52
CA ALA A 10 9.35 3.35 -2.01
C ALA A 10 10.42 3.28 -3.12
N GLY A 11 10.46 2.17 -3.86
CA GLY A 11 11.28 2.07 -5.07
C GLY A 11 10.66 2.91 -6.19
N ASN A 12 11.18 2.78 -7.42
CA ASN A 12 10.71 3.61 -8.54
C ASN A 12 9.20 3.59 -8.72
N MET A 13 8.59 2.40 -8.72
CA MET A 13 7.14 2.28 -8.92
C MET A 13 6.35 2.75 -7.71
N GLY A 14 6.84 2.44 -6.51
CA GLY A 14 6.19 2.90 -5.28
C GLY A 14 6.18 4.42 -5.19
N ALA A 15 7.29 5.06 -5.53
CA ALA A 15 7.37 6.51 -5.57
C ALA A 15 6.43 7.11 -6.62
N SER A 16 6.33 6.48 -7.79
CA SER A 16 5.43 6.93 -8.85
C SER A 16 3.97 6.85 -8.41
N HIS A 17 3.58 5.75 -7.78
CA HIS A 17 2.22 5.59 -7.26
C HIS A 17 1.92 6.60 -6.18
N ALA A 18 2.86 6.82 -5.25
CA ALA A 18 2.67 7.79 -4.19
C ALA A 18 2.47 9.20 -4.74
N LYS A 19 3.29 9.58 -5.71
CA LYS A 19 3.15 10.90 -6.35
C LYS A 19 1.83 11.04 -7.07
N ALA A 20 1.36 9.98 -7.74
CA ALA A 20 0.07 9.99 -8.41
C ALA A 20 -1.07 10.19 -7.42
N TYR A 21 -1.10 9.43 -6.32
CA TYR A 21 -2.13 9.60 -5.29
C TYR A 21 -2.07 10.98 -4.66
N HIS A 22 -0.87 11.52 -4.45
CA HIS A 22 -0.70 12.84 -3.86
C HIS A 22 -1.32 13.93 -4.71
N GLN A 23 -1.31 13.76 -6.03
CA GLN A 23 -1.85 14.75 -6.98
C GLN A 23 -3.32 14.55 -7.29
N LEU A 24 -3.87 13.36 -7.04
CA LEU A 24 -5.26 13.08 -7.34
C LEU A 24 -6.20 13.65 -6.28
N GLU A 25 -7.26 14.30 -6.74
CA GLU A 25 -8.33 14.75 -5.86
C GLU A 25 -9.03 13.53 -5.27
N GLY A 26 -9.40 13.62 -4.00
CA GLY A 26 -10.14 12.54 -3.33
C GLY A 26 -9.26 11.54 -2.61
N PHE A 27 -7.92 11.66 -2.70
CA PHE A 27 -6.99 10.76 -2.02
C PHE A 27 -6.05 11.55 -1.12
N GLU A 28 -5.72 10.94 0.02
CA GLU A 28 -4.76 11.48 0.97
C GLU A 28 -3.77 10.37 1.30
N ILE A 29 -2.47 10.65 1.14
CA ILE A 29 -1.45 9.67 1.57
C ILE A 29 -1.29 9.80 3.07
N ALA A 30 -1.76 8.78 3.79
CA ALA A 30 -1.78 8.79 5.24
C ALA A 30 -0.57 8.11 5.86
N GLY A 31 0.21 7.38 5.09
CA GLY A 31 1.42 6.75 5.58
C GLY A 31 2.23 6.10 4.49
N ILE A 32 3.52 5.92 4.76
CA ILE A 32 4.46 5.26 3.86
C ILE A 32 5.24 4.23 4.67
N VAL A 33 5.27 2.99 4.19
CA VAL A 33 5.99 1.89 4.82
C VAL A 33 7.17 1.49 3.95
N THR A 34 8.38 1.53 4.50
CA THR A 34 9.57 1.00 3.84
C THR A 34 10.48 0.36 4.88
N ARG A 35 11.41 -0.51 4.41
CA ARG A 35 12.34 -1.15 5.31
C ARG A 35 13.43 -0.20 5.81
N THR A 36 13.80 0.81 5.04
CA THR A 36 14.85 1.74 5.42
C THR A 36 14.28 3.14 5.66
N GLU A 37 14.83 3.80 6.67
CA GLU A 37 14.43 5.17 6.98
C GLU A 37 14.80 6.14 5.86
N ALA A 38 15.95 5.91 5.21
CA ALA A 38 16.43 6.80 4.16
C ALA A 38 15.45 6.87 2.97
N SER A 39 14.93 5.73 2.52
CA SER A 39 13.99 5.72 1.41
C SER A 39 12.65 6.36 1.79
N ARG A 40 12.18 6.15 3.04
CA ARG A 40 10.97 6.80 3.54
C ARG A 40 11.14 8.31 3.59
N ALA A 41 12.23 8.75 4.21
CA ALA A 41 12.47 10.18 4.42
C ALA A 41 12.53 10.93 3.10
N LYS A 42 13.19 10.36 2.11
CA LYS A 42 13.28 10.99 0.79
C LYS A 42 11.92 11.14 0.14
N LEU A 43 11.11 10.08 0.15
CA LEU A 43 9.78 10.12 -0.47
C LEU A 43 8.86 11.08 0.28
N ILE A 44 8.87 11.05 1.61
CA ILE A 44 8.08 11.96 2.42
C ILE A 44 8.45 13.40 2.13
N GLU A 45 9.76 13.70 2.02
CA GLU A 45 10.22 15.03 1.68
C GLU A 45 9.74 15.45 0.30
N ASP A 46 9.83 14.56 -0.68
CA ASP A 46 9.36 14.83 -2.05
C ASP A 46 7.86 15.13 -2.10
N LEU A 47 7.09 14.62 -1.16
CA LEU A 47 5.64 14.81 -1.10
C LEU A 47 5.22 15.94 -0.14
N GLY A 48 6.15 16.75 0.32
CA GLY A 48 5.84 17.92 1.13
C GLY A 48 6.10 17.77 2.63
N GLY A 49 6.54 16.62 3.09
CA GLY A 49 7.04 16.43 4.45
C GLY A 49 6.02 16.12 5.54
N ASN A 50 4.74 16.09 5.23
CA ASN A 50 3.68 15.99 6.24
C ASN A 50 2.99 14.60 6.23
N ILE A 51 3.79 13.54 6.15
CA ILE A 51 3.28 12.18 6.02
C ILE A 51 3.97 11.28 7.05
N ALA A 52 3.18 10.43 7.73
CA ALA A 52 3.72 9.48 8.70
C ALA A 52 4.54 8.38 8.01
N GLY A 53 5.68 8.05 8.58
CA GLY A 53 6.54 6.97 8.07
C GLY A 53 6.53 5.78 9.01
N PHE A 54 6.59 4.58 8.45
CA PHE A 54 6.58 3.33 9.22
C PHE A 54 7.61 2.35 8.68
N ASN A 55 8.16 1.52 9.55
CA ASN A 55 9.02 0.42 9.13
C ASN A 55 8.34 -0.94 9.27
N ASN A 56 7.09 -0.96 9.69
CA ASN A 56 6.32 -2.18 9.94
C ASN A 56 4.91 -2.02 9.38
N PHE A 57 4.52 -2.93 8.48
CA PHE A 57 3.23 -2.85 7.83
C PHE A 57 2.07 -3.08 8.79
N ASP A 58 2.20 -4.05 9.69
CA ASP A 58 1.12 -4.36 10.65
C ASP A 58 0.83 -3.15 11.55
N ALA A 59 1.89 -2.49 12.04
CA ALA A 59 1.74 -1.28 12.85
C ALA A 59 1.09 -0.16 12.05
N ALA A 60 1.49 0.00 10.79
CA ALA A 60 0.91 1.03 9.94
C ALA A 60 -0.57 0.79 9.67
N LEU A 61 -0.95 -0.46 9.38
CA LEU A 61 -2.37 -0.81 9.18
C LEU A 61 -3.21 -0.47 10.41
N ALA A 62 -2.71 -0.81 11.59
CA ALA A 62 -3.44 -0.59 12.84
C ALA A 62 -3.60 0.89 13.15
N GLU A 63 -2.57 1.68 12.90
CA GLU A 63 -2.59 3.11 13.22
C GLU A 63 -3.33 3.93 12.17
N VAL A 64 -3.06 3.70 10.90
CA VAL A 64 -3.60 4.49 9.79
C VAL A 64 -5.04 4.13 9.48
N LYS A 65 -5.38 2.85 9.54
CA LYS A 65 -6.69 2.32 9.12
C LYS A 65 -7.03 2.81 7.73
N PRO A 66 -6.22 2.42 6.72
CA PRO A 66 -6.37 2.97 5.38
C PRO A 66 -7.62 2.47 4.66
N ASP A 67 -8.10 3.27 3.73
CA ASP A 67 -9.16 2.86 2.79
C ASP A 67 -8.57 2.10 1.61
N VAL A 68 -7.33 2.43 1.23
CA VAL A 68 -6.60 1.81 0.11
C VAL A 68 -5.16 1.53 0.54
N VAL A 69 -4.66 0.37 0.16
CA VAL A 69 -3.23 0.05 0.33
C VAL A 69 -2.62 -0.11 -1.06
N SER A 70 -1.56 0.63 -1.32
CA SER A 70 -0.79 0.55 -2.56
C SER A 70 0.46 -0.28 -2.31
N ILE A 71 0.53 -1.48 -2.90
CA ILE A 71 1.60 -2.46 -2.65
C ILE A 71 2.60 -2.44 -3.79
N ASN A 72 3.84 -2.02 -3.49
CA ASN A 72 4.89 -1.82 -4.48
C ASN A 72 6.19 -2.51 -4.04
N THR A 73 6.07 -3.70 -3.49
CA THR A 73 7.19 -4.49 -2.98
C THR A 73 7.49 -5.65 -3.93
N TYR A 74 8.34 -6.57 -3.51
CA TYR A 74 8.67 -7.73 -4.34
C TYR A 74 7.48 -8.70 -4.45
N PRO A 75 7.31 -9.39 -5.57
CA PRO A 75 6.17 -10.31 -5.77
C PRO A 75 6.00 -11.35 -4.67
N GLU A 76 7.10 -11.79 -4.04
CA GLU A 76 7.07 -12.78 -2.96
C GLU A 76 6.30 -12.29 -1.74
N THR A 77 6.16 -10.98 -1.58
CA THR A 77 5.46 -10.39 -0.43
C THR A 77 4.02 -10.02 -0.74
N HIS A 78 3.61 -10.09 -2.00
CA HIS A 78 2.30 -9.59 -2.43
C HIS A 78 1.13 -10.30 -1.75
N GLU A 79 1.17 -11.62 -1.64
CA GLU A 79 0.07 -12.36 -1.03
C GLU A 79 -0.10 -11.97 0.44
N GLU A 80 1.00 -11.92 1.19
CA GLU A 80 0.94 -11.55 2.60
C GLU A 80 0.35 -10.15 2.80
N PHE A 81 0.89 -9.17 2.09
CA PHE A 81 0.45 -7.79 2.26
C PHE A 81 -0.97 -7.55 1.74
N ALA A 82 -1.31 -8.15 0.61
CA ALA A 82 -2.66 -8.04 0.07
C ALA A 82 -3.68 -8.67 1.01
N THR A 83 -3.38 -9.86 1.55
CA THR A 83 -4.26 -10.54 2.50
C THR A 83 -4.51 -9.70 3.73
N LYS A 84 -3.45 -9.16 4.33
CA LYS A 84 -3.57 -8.31 5.51
C LYS A 84 -4.38 -7.05 5.23
N ALA A 85 -4.14 -6.41 4.09
CA ALA A 85 -4.86 -5.20 3.70
C ALA A 85 -6.35 -5.49 3.51
N LEU A 86 -6.69 -6.55 2.79
CA LEU A 86 -8.08 -6.92 2.54
C LEU A 86 -8.81 -7.30 3.83
N GLU A 87 -8.15 -8.03 4.71
CA GLU A 87 -8.73 -8.39 6.01
C GLU A 87 -8.94 -7.17 6.90
N ALA A 88 -8.14 -6.13 6.74
CA ALA A 88 -8.31 -4.88 7.44
C ALA A 88 -9.41 -3.99 6.82
N GLY A 89 -10.02 -4.42 5.73
CA GLY A 89 -11.11 -3.70 5.08
C GLY A 89 -10.66 -2.71 4.02
N ALA A 90 -9.40 -2.74 3.60
CA ALA A 90 -8.89 -1.83 2.59
C ALA A 90 -9.05 -2.39 1.18
N HIS A 91 -9.17 -1.50 0.20
CA HIS A 91 -8.97 -1.85 -1.19
C HIS A 91 -7.47 -1.99 -1.47
N VAL A 92 -7.10 -2.74 -2.49
CA VAL A 92 -5.70 -2.97 -2.82
C VAL A 92 -5.39 -2.56 -4.26
N PHE A 93 -4.36 -1.75 -4.43
CA PHE A 93 -3.74 -1.47 -5.71
C PHE A 93 -2.32 -2.04 -5.67
N MET A 94 -2.00 -2.97 -6.56
CA MET A 94 -0.77 -3.73 -6.43
C MET A 94 -0.04 -3.81 -7.76
N GLU A 95 1.31 -3.69 -7.71
CA GLU A 95 2.12 -3.88 -8.88
C GLU A 95 2.07 -5.33 -9.37
N LYS A 96 2.30 -5.50 -10.65
CA LYS A 96 2.38 -6.84 -11.26
C LYS A 96 3.72 -7.50 -10.93
N PRO A 97 3.78 -8.83 -10.89
CA PRO A 97 2.65 -9.74 -10.98
C PRO A 97 1.86 -9.76 -9.67
N ILE A 98 0.59 -10.14 -9.75
CA ILE A 98 -0.28 -10.19 -8.54
C ILE A 98 0.36 -11.07 -7.46
N ALA A 99 0.92 -12.19 -7.87
CA ALA A 99 1.57 -13.12 -6.95
C ALA A 99 2.58 -13.97 -7.72
N THR A 100 3.32 -14.82 -7.00
CA THR A 100 4.32 -15.69 -7.61
C THR A 100 3.72 -16.96 -8.22
N THR A 101 2.49 -17.30 -7.86
CA THR A 101 1.77 -18.47 -8.39
C THR A 101 0.34 -18.11 -8.73
N VAL A 102 -0.28 -18.89 -9.61
CA VAL A 102 -1.70 -18.74 -9.95
C VAL A 102 -2.57 -18.99 -8.73
N GLU A 103 -2.22 -19.97 -7.92
CA GLU A 103 -2.98 -20.31 -6.71
C GLU A 103 -2.99 -19.16 -5.72
N ALA A 104 -1.84 -18.50 -5.51
CA ALA A 104 -1.76 -17.34 -4.63
C ALA A 104 -2.57 -16.17 -5.19
N ALA A 105 -2.48 -15.91 -6.49
CA ALA A 105 -3.28 -14.87 -7.13
C ALA A 105 -4.77 -15.13 -6.96
N GLN A 106 -5.19 -16.38 -7.11
CA GLN A 106 -6.60 -16.75 -6.94
C GLN A 106 -7.08 -16.52 -5.52
N ARG A 107 -6.24 -16.85 -4.52
CA ARG A 107 -6.58 -16.60 -3.11
C ARG A 107 -6.80 -15.11 -2.85
N ILE A 108 -5.97 -14.25 -3.43
CA ILE A 108 -6.11 -12.80 -3.29
C ILE A 108 -7.43 -12.32 -3.89
N VAL A 109 -7.75 -12.77 -5.10
CA VAL A 109 -8.98 -12.37 -5.79
C VAL A 109 -10.20 -12.85 -5.02
N ASP A 110 -10.18 -14.10 -4.55
CA ASP A 110 -11.30 -14.67 -3.79
C ASP A 110 -11.52 -13.90 -2.48
N LEU A 111 -10.44 -13.53 -1.80
CA LEU A 111 -10.56 -12.77 -0.56
C LEU A 111 -11.12 -11.37 -0.83
N ALA A 112 -10.69 -10.72 -1.91
CA ALA A 112 -11.23 -9.42 -2.28
C ALA A 112 -12.75 -9.48 -2.51
N ARG A 113 -13.21 -10.53 -3.19
CA ARG A 113 -14.66 -10.75 -3.39
C ARG A 113 -15.37 -10.97 -2.08
N GLU A 114 -14.82 -11.82 -1.22
CA GLU A 114 -15.41 -12.12 0.09
C GLU A 114 -15.56 -10.86 0.93
N LYS A 115 -14.56 -9.98 0.90
CA LYS A 115 -14.58 -8.72 1.65
C LYS A 115 -15.28 -7.58 0.91
N ASN A 116 -15.76 -7.81 -0.29
CA ASN A 116 -16.36 -6.80 -1.15
C ASN A 116 -15.41 -5.61 -1.35
N ARG A 117 -14.17 -5.89 -1.72
CA ARG A 117 -13.12 -4.91 -1.98
C ARG A 117 -12.55 -5.08 -3.38
N LYS A 118 -11.88 -4.02 -3.84
CA LYS A 118 -11.23 -4.00 -5.17
C LYS A 118 -9.77 -4.33 -5.06
#